data_c0c278c41e2997dfd492a28d48b68700
#
_entry.id   c0c278c41e2997dfd492a28d48b68700
#
_cell.length_a   1.000
_cell.length_b   1.000
_cell.length_c   1.000
_cell.angle_alpha   90.00
_cell.angle_beta   90.00
_cell.angle_gamma   90.00
#
_symmetry.space_group_name_H-M   'P 1'
#
loop_
_entity.id
_entity.type
_entity.pdbx_description
1 polymer ?
#
loop_
_entity_poly.entity_id
_entity_poly.type
_entity_poly.pdbx_seq_one_letter_code
_entity_poly.pdbx_strand_id
1 'polypeptide(L)'
;MCIRDRRKRVLIKMDEVRHVLTERDILTASKSPWLVHLLYAFQDATHVYLAMEYVPGGDFRTLLNNSGVLREEHARFYISEMLVSVNELHKLGYIHRDLKPENFLIDATGHIKLTDFGLAAGAINPGRIDSMKRRLDQVKDTDVIYRTPAERSSLYKNMRAQNVRYADSVVGSPDYMAPEVLRGREYGVSVDYWSLGCILYEFLCGFPPFSGAHPVSYTHLTLPT
;
A
#
# COMPACT_ATOMS: atom_id res chain seq x y z
N MET A 1 5.09 -20.38 0.29
CA MET A 1 5.41 -19.40 -0.76
C MET A 1 4.11 -18.83 -1.29
N CYS A 2 3.99 -17.51 -1.38
CA CYS A 2 2.86 -16.79 -1.98
C CYS A 2 3.37 -16.14 -3.27
N ILE A 3 2.65 -16.25 -4.39
CA ILE A 3 3.05 -15.66 -5.67
C ILE A 3 2.00 -14.61 -6.05
N ARG A 4 2.46 -13.36 -6.21
CA ARG A 4 1.67 -12.26 -6.77
C ARG A 4 2.09 -12.07 -8.22
N ASP A 5 1.15 -12.19 -9.15
CA ASP A 5 1.38 -11.93 -10.57
C ASP A 5 0.68 -10.64 -11.03
N ARG A 6 1.28 -9.96 -12.00
CA ARG A 6 0.76 -8.73 -12.60
C ARG A 6 0.98 -8.76 -14.12
N ARG A 7 -0.07 -8.50 -14.89
CA ARG A 7 0.03 -8.40 -16.36
C ARG A 7 0.76 -7.12 -16.77
N LYS A 8 1.85 -7.24 -17.54
CA LYS A 8 2.64 -6.10 -18.03
C LYS A 8 1.80 -5.06 -18.76
N ARG A 9 0.91 -5.50 -19.64
CA ARG A 9 0.01 -4.62 -20.39
C ARG A 9 -0.90 -3.79 -19.48
N VAL A 10 -1.39 -4.36 -18.36
CA VAL A 10 -2.22 -3.65 -17.38
C VAL A 10 -1.38 -2.62 -16.63
N LEU A 11 -0.19 -3.02 -16.16
CA LEU A 11 0.73 -2.12 -15.45
C LEU A 11 1.10 -0.89 -16.30
N ILE A 12 1.39 -1.07 -17.58
CA ILE A 12 1.70 0.03 -18.51
C ILE A 12 0.48 0.90 -18.72
N LYS A 13 -0.69 0.29 -18.97
CA LYS A 13 -1.95 1.02 -19.20
C LYS A 13 -2.38 1.86 -18.01
N MET A 14 -2.16 1.36 -16.79
CA MET A 14 -2.55 2.01 -15.53
C MET A 14 -1.46 2.93 -14.96
N ASP A 15 -0.28 3.01 -15.61
CA ASP A 15 0.91 3.73 -15.11
C ASP A 15 1.41 3.19 -13.74
N GLU A 16 1.23 1.88 -13.51
CA GLU A 16 1.55 1.20 -12.24
C GLU A 16 2.94 0.54 -12.23
N VAL A 17 3.70 0.66 -13.31
CA VAL A 17 5.05 0.05 -13.40
C VAL A 17 5.93 0.48 -12.23
N ARG A 18 5.85 1.78 -11.87
CA ARG A 18 6.62 2.33 -10.75
C ARG A 18 6.25 1.67 -9.42
N HIS A 19 4.98 1.38 -9.20
CA HIS A 19 4.48 0.75 -7.98
C HIS A 19 5.07 -0.64 -7.78
N VAL A 20 5.05 -1.48 -8.83
CA VAL A 20 5.63 -2.83 -8.79
C VAL A 20 7.14 -2.81 -8.58
N LEU A 21 7.83 -1.83 -9.18
CA LEU A 21 9.28 -1.69 -9.01
C LEU A 21 9.63 -1.23 -7.59
N THR A 22 8.86 -0.29 -7.03
CA THR A 22 9.03 0.15 -5.63
C THR A 22 8.77 -1.01 -4.67
N GLU A 23 7.69 -1.77 -4.86
CA GLU A 23 7.38 -2.95 -4.06
C GLU A 23 8.52 -3.98 -4.10
N ARG A 24 9.01 -4.32 -5.30
CA ARG A 24 10.15 -5.22 -5.45
C ARG A 24 11.41 -4.70 -4.74
N ASP A 25 11.70 -3.41 -4.87
CA ASP A 25 12.91 -2.80 -4.30
C ASP A 25 12.88 -2.82 -2.77
N ILE A 26 11.73 -2.53 -2.15
CA ILE A 26 11.54 -2.64 -0.70
C ILE A 26 11.71 -4.09 -0.25
N LEU A 27 10.99 -5.02 -0.89
CA LEU A 27 11.04 -6.45 -0.59
C LEU A 27 12.45 -7.05 -0.75
N THR A 28 13.25 -6.52 -1.69
CA THR A 28 14.63 -6.97 -1.92
C THR A 28 15.60 -6.35 -0.90
N ALA A 29 15.39 -5.10 -0.52
CA ALA A 29 16.28 -4.38 0.39
C ALA A 29 16.07 -4.80 1.85
N SER A 30 14.86 -5.22 2.20
CA SER A 30 14.51 -5.59 3.58
C SER A 30 15.11 -6.93 3.99
N LYS A 31 15.75 -6.93 5.17
CA LYS A 31 16.13 -8.13 5.92
C LYS A 31 15.43 -8.20 7.28
N SER A 32 14.48 -7.31 7.51
CA SER A 32 13.79 -7.19 8.79
C SER A 32 12.75 -8.30 8.94
N PRO A 33 12.69 -9.00 10.08
CA PRO A 33 11.66 -10.00 10.34
C PRO A 33 10.23 -9.43 10.35
N TRP A 34 10.11 -8.11 10.50
CA TRP A 34 8.85 -7.38 10.56
C TRP A 34 8.24 -7.04 9.20
N LEU A 35 8.97 -7.28 8.11
CA LEU A 35 8.50 -7.06 6.74
C LEU A 35 8.46 -8.39 6.00
N VAL A 36 7.47 -8.57 5.12
CA VAL A 36 7.38 -9.76 4.27
C VAL A 36 8.60 -9.84 3.36
N HIS A 37 9.20 -11.03 3.23
CA HIS A 37 10.39 -11.24 2.42
C HIS A 37 10.08 -11.69 1.00
N LEU A 38 10.85 -11.16 0.04
CA LEU A 38 10.87 -11.63 -1.34
C LEU A 38 11.79 -12.86 -1.44
N LEU A 39 11.26 -13.95 -1.98
CA LEU A 39 12.03 -15.15 -2.29
C LEU A 39 12.57 -15.08 -3.73
N TYR A 40 11.71 -14.74 -4.68
CA TYR A 40 12.07 -14.61 -6.10
C TYR A 40 11.29 -13.49 -6.76
N ALA A 41 11.93 -12.81 -7.73
CA ALA A 41 11.28 -11.91 -8.68
C ALA A 41 11.67 -12.35 -10.08
N PHE A 42 10.69 -12.65 -10.92
CA PHE A 42 10.89 -13.10 -12.29
C PHE A 42 9.78 -12.60 -13.21
N GLN A 43 9.94 -12.82 -14.50
CA GLN A 43 8.97 -12.37 -15.50
C GLN A 43 8.98 -13.28 -16.71
N ASP A 44 7.86 -13.35 -17.41
CA ASP A 44 7.71 -13.91 -18.74
C ASP A 44 7.41 -12.81 -19.79
N ALA A 45 6.95 -13.19 -20.97
CA ALA A 45 6.58 -12.23 -22.02
C ALA A 45 5.39 -11.32 -21.59
N THR A 46 4.49 -11.79 -20.75
CA THR A 46 3.20 -11.17 -20.44
C THR A 46 3.03 -10.71 -18.99
N HIS A 47 3.73 -11.32 -18.04
CA HIS A 47 3.57 -11.07 -16.61
C HIS A 47 4.91 -10.81 -15.93
N VAL A 48 4.80 -10.12 -14.78
CA VAL A 48 5.83 -10.06 -13.74
C VAL A 48 5.33 -10.80 -12.51
N TYR A 49 6.24 -11.46 -11.79
CA TYR A 49 5.93 -12.31 -10.64
C TYR A 49 6.80 -11.92 -9.45
N LEU A 50 6.17 -11.74 -8.30
CA LEU A 50 6.83 -11.60 -7.00
C LEU A 50 6.46 -12.82 -6.15
N ALA A 51 7.43 -13.69 -5.89
CA ALA A 51 7.28 -14.85 -5.02
C ALA A 51 7.78 -14.49 -3.62
N MET A 52 6.87 -14.44 -2.66
CA MET A 52 7.12 -14.01 -1.29
C MET A 52 6.99 -15.18 -0.31
N GLU A 53 7.50 -15.01 0.89
CA GLU A 53 7.24 -15.94 1.98
C GLU A 53 5.73 -16.08 2.22
N TYR A 54 5.32 -17.25 2.67
CA TYR A 54 3.93 -17.49 3.07
C TYR A 54 3.78 -17.23 4.57
N VAL A 55 2.83 -16.36 4.91
CA VAL A 55 2.52 -15.99 6.31
C VAL A 55 1.17 -16.60 6.66
N PRO A 56 1.13 -17.66 7.51
CA PRO A 56 -0.02 -18.57 7.61
C PRO A 56 -1.19 -18.06 8.45
N GLY A 57 -0.99 -17.08 9.34
CA GLY A 57 -2.03 -16.61 10.26
C GLY A 57 -3.08 -15.67 9.64
N GLY A 58 -2.96 -15.38 8.32
CA GLY A 58 -3.87 -14.48 7.64
C GLY A 58 -3.58 -13.00 7.92
N ASP A 59 -4.50 -12.13 7.54
CA ASP A 59 -4.41 -10.70 7.73
C ASP A 59 -5.15 -10.22 9.00
N PHE A 60 -4.77 -9.05 9.48
CA PHE A 60 -5.29 -8.49 10.72
C PHE A 60 -6.75 -8.04 10.59
N ARG A 61 -7.22 -7.69 9.38
CA ARG A 61 -8.64 -7.39 9.11
C ARG A 61 -9.51 -8.62 9.39
N THR A 62 -9.08 -9.78 8.90
CA THR A 62 -9.76 -11.05 9.16
C THR A 62 -9.80 -11.37 10.65
N LEU A 63 -8.70 -11.11 11.39
CA LEU A 63 -8.68 -11.26 12.85
C LEU A 63 -9.72 -10.34 13.51
N LEU A 64 -9.75 -9.05 13.16
CA LEU A 64 -10.71 -8.09 13.73
C LEU A 64 -12.15 -8.45 13.40
N ASN A 65 -12.44 -8.91 12.20
CA ASN A 65 -13.79 -9.34 11.81
C ASN A 65 -14.28 -10.53 12.66
N ASN A 66 -13.37 -11.40 13.10
CA ASN A 66 -13.69 -12.56 13.91
C ASN A 66 -13.75 -12.24 15.41
N SER A 67 -12.86 -11.39 15.91
CA SER A 67 -12.73 -11.08 17.35
C SER A 67 -13.52 -9.85 17.79
N GLY A 68 -13.88 -8.96 16.85
CA GLY A 68 -14.47 -7.66 17.17
C GLY A 68 -13.47 -6.72 17.83
N VAL A 69 -13.72 -6.40 19.09
CA VAL A 69 -12.86 -5.53 19.92
C VAL A 69 -11.73 -6.34 20.56
N LEU A 70 -10.52 -5.82 20.54
CA LEU A 70 -9.38 -6.44 21.22
C LEU A 70 -9.30 -5.98 22.67
N ARG A 71 -8.85 -6.87 23.57
CA ARG A 71 -8.45 -6.47 24.92
C ARG A 71 -7.23 -5.55 24.85
N GLU A 72 -7.13 -4.61 25.79
CA GLU A 72 -6.07 -3.61 25.84
C GLU A 72 -4.66 -4.22 25.73
N GLU A 73 -4.41 -5.33 26.41
CA GLU A 73 -3.13 -6.03 26.38
C GLU A 73 -2.76 -6.52 24.98
N HIS A 74 -3.74 -7.06 24.21
CA HIS A 74 -3.53 -7.49 22.83
C HIS A 74 -3.37 -6.29 21.88
N ALA A 75 -4.18 -5.25 22.06
CA ALA A 75 -4.07 -4.02 21.28
C ALA A 75 -2.69 -3.38 21.47
N ARG A 76 -2.19 -3.34 22.70
CA ARG A 76 -0.86 -2.82 23.03
C ARG A 76 0.24 -3.65 22.40
N PHE A 77 0.14 -4.98 22.47
CA PHE A 77 1.10 -5.89 21.86
C PHE A 77 1.21 -5.66 20.35
N TYR A 78 0.09 -5.78 19.64
CA TYR A 78 0.09 -5.68 18.19
C TYR A 78 0.44 -4.28 17.66
N ILE A 79 -0.07 -3.20 18.30
CA ILE A 79 0.29 -1.85 17.84
C ILE A 79 1.78 -1.55 18.05
N SER A 80 2.40 -2.11 19.08
CA SER A 80 3.84 -1.97 19.30
C SER A 80 4.64 -2.63 18.19
N GLU A 81 4.26 -3.82 17.74
CA GLU A 81 4.89 -4.51 16.62
C GLU A 81 4.64 -3.79 15.28
N MET A 82 3.42 -3.26 15.07
CA MET A 82 3.10 -2.44 13.90
C MET A 82 3.97 -1.18 13.85
N LEU A 83 4.19 -0.50 14.98
CA LEU A 83 5.10 0.65 15.07
C LEU A 83 6.54 0.26 14.69
N VAL A 84 7.03 -0.88 15.16
CA VAL A 84 8.36 -1.38 14.79
C VAL A 84 8.43 -1.68 13.29
N SER A 85 7.44 -2.37 12.73
CA SER A 85 7.44 -2.73 11.30
C SER A 85 7.43 -1.50 10.39
N VAL A 86 6.63 -0.47 10.74
CA VAL A 86 6.59 0.81 10.00
C VAL A 86 7.91 1.55 10.13
N ASN A 87 8.52 1.57 11.31
CA ASN A 87 9.83 2.18 11.51
C ASN A 87 10.94 1.48 10.69
N GLU A 88 10.88 0.14 10.55
CA GLU A 88 11.81 -0.59 9.67
C GLU A 88 11.66 -0.18 8.19
N LEU A 89 10.43 0.04 7.72
CA LEU A 89 10.19 0.58 6.39
C LEU A 89 10.74 2.01 6.24
N HIS A 90 10.52 2.87 7.25
CA HIS A 90 11.02 4.25 7.25
C HIS A 90 12.56 4.31 7.26
N LYS A 91 13.25 3.39 7.93
CA LYS A 91 14.72 3.27 7.86
C LYS A 91 15.24 2.95 6.46
N LEU A 92 14.44 2.29 5.63
CA LEU A 92 14.76 2.07 4.22
C LEU A 92 14.49 3.30 3.34
N GLY A 93 13.97 4.40 3.93
CA GLY A 93 13.66 5.64 3.23
C GLY A 93 12.30 5.64 2.52
N TYR A 94 11.38 4.76 2.91
CA TYR A 94 10.05 4.67 2.29
C TYR A 94 8.94 5.01 3.30
N ILE A 95 7.88 5.63 2.78
CA ILE A 95 6.61 5.88 3.48
C ILE A 95 5.59 4.91 2.87
N HIS A 96 4.80 4.21 3.69
CA HIS A 96 3.85 3.19 3.22
C HIS A 96 2.64 3.81 2.50
N ARG A 97 2.03 4.84 3.09
CA ARG A 97 0.91 5.65 2.59
C ARG A 97 -0.47 4.96 2.52
N ASP A 98 -0.54 3.66 2.72
CA ASP A 98 -1.80 2.89 2.71
C ASP A 98 -1.80 1.86 3.84
N LEU A 99 -1.47 2.28 5.06
CA LEU A 99 -1.56 1.40 6.22
C LEU A 99 -3.01 1.16 6.61
N LYS A 100 -3.35 -0.11 6.73
CA LYS A 100 -4.66 -0.63 7.14
C LYS A 100 -4.50 -2.03 7.72
N PRO A 101 -5.47 -2.56 8.47
CA PRO A 101 -5.36 -3.89 9.09
C PRO A 101 -5.05 -5.00 8.08
N GLU A 102 -5.53 -4.92 6.83
CA GLU A 102 -5.30 -5.90 5.76
C GLU A 102 -3.82 -6.04 5.39
N ASN A 103 -3.01 -5.00 5.62
CA ASN A 103 -1.59 -4.97 5.27
C ASN A 103 -0.67 -5.51 6.37
N PHE A 104 -1.22 -5.94 7.49
CA PHE A 104 -0.49 -6.61 8.55
C PHE A 104 -0.90 -8.09 8.60
N LEU A 105 0.06 -8.97 8.32
CA LEU A 105 -0.13 -10.41 8.34
C LEU A 105 0.38 -10.97 9.68
N ILE A 106 -0.22 -12.09 10.13
CA ILE A 106 0.15 -12.78 11.36
C ILE A 106 0.93 -14.04 10.99
N ASP A 107 2.13 -14.19 11.54
CA ASP A 107 2.95 -15.36 11.30
C ASP A 107 2.53 -16.57 12.18
N ALA A 108 3.21 -17.70 11.98
CA ALA A 108 2.92 -18.94 12.72
C ALA A 108 3.16 -18.83 14.24
N THR A 109 3.89 -17.83 14.69
CA THR A 109 4.24 -17.59 16.10
C THR A 109 3.37 -16.51 16.75
N GLY A 110 2.46 -15.90 15.96
CA GLY A 110 1.54 -14.86 16.42
C GLY A 110 2.11 -13.44 16.33
N HIS A 111 3.29 -13.26 15.70
CA HIS A 111 3.88 -11.96 15.42
C HIS A 111 3.44 -11.41 14.08
N ILE A 112 3.55 -10.09 13.89
CA ILE A 112 3.09 -9.45 12.66
C ILE A 112 4.20 -9.30 11.62
N LYS A 113 3.78 -9.23 10.34
CA LYS A 113 4.61 -8.83 9.22
C LYS A 113 3.86 -7.84 8.34
N LEU A 114 4.50 -6.70 8.04
CA LEU A 114 3.95 -5.69 7.13
C LEU A 114 4.14 -6.14 5.67
N THR A 115 3.12 -5.92 4.85
CA THR A 115 3.08 -6.28 3.43
C THR A 115 2.44 -5.18 2.58
N ASP A 116 2.39 -5.41 1.28
CA ASP A 116 1.73 -4.56 0.27
C ASP A 116 2.34 -3.15 0.12
N PHE A 117 3.57 -3.09 -0.36
CA PHE A 117 4.32 -1.84 -0.58
C PHE A 117 4.03 -1.19 -1.94
N GLY A 118 2.98 -1.60 -2.65
CA GLY A 118 2.65 -1.10 -3.99
C GLY A 118 2.37 0.40 -4.04
N LEU A 119 1.88 1.00 -2.95
CA LEU A 119 1.66 2.44 -2.85
C LEU A 119 2.77 3.18 -2.08
N ALA A 120 3.80 2.48 -1.62
CA ALA A 120 4.90 3.11 -0.89
C ALA A 120 5.64 4.15 -1.75
N ALA A 121 6.11 5.22 -1.11
CA ALA A 121 6.93 6.24 -1.73
C ALA A 121 8.25 6.41 -1.00
N GLY A 122 9.33 6.47 -1.75
CA GLY A 122 10.66 6.73 -1.22
C GLY A 122 11.43 7.70 -2.08
N ALA A 123 12.57 8.14 -1.60
CA ALA A 123 13.55 8.89 -2.38
C ALA A 123 14.17 7.94 -3.42
N ILE A 124 13.48 7.73 -4.54
CA ILE A 124 14.05 6.98 -5.66
C ILE A 124 15.21 7.83 -6.21
N ASN A 125 16.42 7.28 -6.19
CA ASN A 125 17.59 7.92 -6.77
C ASN A 125 17.28 8.34 -8.23
N PRO A 126 17.40 9.64 -8.59
CA PRO A 126 17.10 10.13 -9.94
C PRO A 126 17.81 9.36 -11.04
N GLY A 127 19.05 8.91 -10.81
CA GLY A 127 19.80 8.10 -11.78
C GLY A 127 19.17 6.72 -12.06
N ARG A 128 18.40 6.18 -11.13
CA ARG A 128 17.64 4.94 -11.32
C ARG A 128 16.39 5.18 -12.18
N ILE A 129 15.72 6.32 -12.01
CA ILE A 129 14.59 6.75 -12.85
C ILE A 129 15.04 6.88 -14.30
N ASP A 130 16.19 7.51 -14.56
CA ASP A 130 16.72 7.70 -15.90
C ASP A 130 17.18 6.38 -16.54
N SER A 131 17.74 5.47 -15.78
CA SER A 131 18.07 4.12 -16.25
C SER A 131 16.82 3.32 -16.64
N MET A 132 15.74 3.45 -15.89
CA MET A 132 14.45 2.82 -16.18
C MET A 132 13.77 3.44 -17.40
N LYS A 133 13.77 4.79 -17.51
CA LYS A 133 13.28 5.48 -18.71
C LYS A 133 13.99 5.00 -19.98
N ARG A 134 15.35 4.93 -19.98
CA ARG A 134 16.12 4.43 -21.11
C ARG A 134 15.78 2.99 -21.48
N ARG A 135 15.46 2.12 -20.51
CA ARG A 135 15.02 0.74 -20.78
C ARG A 135 13.61 0.68 -21.35
N LEU A 136 12.72 1.59 -20.94
CA LEU A 136 11.37 1.73 -21.48
C LEU A 136 11.42 2.26 -22.93
N ASP A 137 12.31 3.22 -23.21
CA ASP A 137 12.53 3.75 -24.57
C ASP A 137 13.09 2.71 -25.57
N GLN A 138 13.69 1.62 -25.06
CA GLN A 138 14.17 0.50 -25.86
C GLN A 138 13.09 -0.55 -26.18
N VAL A 139 11.93 -0.50 -25.55
CA VAL A 139 10.77 -1.32 -25.87
C VAL A 139 10.13 -0.74 -27.14
N LYS A 140 10.27 -1.45 -28.26
CA LYS A 140 9.74 -1.00 -29.56
C LYS A 140 8.25 -0.70 -29.49
N ASP A 141 7.88 0.38 -30.09
CA ASP A 141 6.62 1.13 -30.11
C ASP A 141 5.34 0.37 -30.52
N THR A 142 5.36 -0.92 -30.78
CA THR A 142 4.20 -1.61 -31.33
C THR A 142 3.10 -1.92 -30.32
N ASP A 143 3.36 -1.84 -29.01
CA ASP A 143 2.38 -2.23 -27.97
C ASP A 143 2.12 -1.19 -26.86
N VAL A 144 2.74 0.00 -26.94
CA VAL A 144 2.58 1.05 -25.94
C VAL A 144 1.71 2.17 -26.49
N ILE A 145 0.47 2.25 -26.01
CA ILE A 145 -0.40 3.39 -26.31
C ILE A 145 -0.01 4.54 -25.39
N TYR A 146 0.76 5.51 -25.92
CA TYR A 146 1.05 6.76 -25.22
C TYR A 146 -0.22 7.60 -25.10
N ARG A 147 -0.54 8.02 -23.88
CA ARG A 147 -1.67 8.90 -23.60
C ARG A 147 -1.20 10.15 -22.90
N THR A 148 -1.74 11.28 -23.29
CA THR A 148 -1.53 12.57 -22.63
C THR A 148 -2.04 12.55 -21.18
N PRO A 149 -1.56 13.42 -20.28
CA PRO A 149 -2.09 13.54 -18.92
C PRO A 149 -3.61 13.78 -18.88
N ALA A 150 -4.17 14.52 -19.86
CA ALA A 150 -5.60 14.77 -19.98
C ALA A 150 -6.38 13.49 -20.34
N GLU A 151 -5.87 12.68 -21.27
CA GLU A 151 -6.46 11.38 -21.66
C GLU A 151 -6.38 10.36 -20.52
N ARG A 152 -5.28 10.35 -19.75
CA ARG A 152 -5.14 9.53 -18.55
C ARG A 152 -6.18 9.92 -17.49
N SER A 153 -6.34 11.23 -17.25
CA SER A 153 -7.34 11.76 -16.31
C SER A 153 -8.78 11.41 -16.73
N SER A 154 -9.08 11.54 -18.04
CA SER A 154 -10.38 11.18 -18.58
C SER A 154 -10.66 9.68 -18.49
N LEU A 155 -9.66 8.83 -18.81
CA LEU A 155 -9.78 7.39 -18.67
C LEU A 155 -10.02 6.99 -17.21
N TYR A 156 -9.29 7.59 -16.29
CA TYR A 156 -9.43 7.38 -14.85
C TYR A 156 -10.82 7.75 -14.34
N LYS A 157 -11.35 8.90 -14.78
CA LYS A 157 -12.71 9.36 -14.46
C LYS A 157 -13.77 8.40 -15.00
N ASN A 158 -13.62 7.92 -16.23
CA ASN A 158 -14.56 6.99 -16.85
C ASN A 158 -14.52 5.59 -16.21
N MET A 159 -13.34 5.10 -15.84
CA MET A 159 -13.21 3.83 -15.10
C MET A 159 -13.81 3.93 -13.69
N ARG A 160 -13.67 5.08 -13.04
CA ARG A 160 -14.23 5.38 -11.72
C ARG A 160 -15.77 5.45 -11.76
N ALA A 161 -16.35 6.01 -12.83
CA ALA A 161 -17.80 6.06 -13.03
C ALA A 161 -18.42 4.69 -13.33
N GLN A 162 -17.66 3.75 -13.90
CA GLN A 162 -18.14 2.42 -14.26
C GLN A 162 -17.95 1.35 -13.17
N ASN A 163 -17.16 1.61 -12.13
CA ASN A 163 -16.82 0.59 -11.14
C ASN A 163 -16.63 1.20 -9.74
N VAL A 164 -17.72 1.32 -8.99
CA VAL A 164 -17.73 1.84 -7.60
C VAL A 164 -16.76 1.05 -6.70
N ARG A 165 -16.61 -0.27 -6.91
CA ARG A 165 -15.63 -1.11 -6.18
C ARG A 165 -14.17 -0.84 -6.55
N TYR A 166 -13.91 -0.24 -7.73
CA TYR A 166 -12.55 0.08 -8.18
C TYR A 166 -12.02 1.37 -7.54
N ALA A 167 -12.92 2.27 -7.14
CA ALA A 167 -12.56 3.52 -6.45
C ALA A 167 -11.96 3.25 -5.05
N ASP A 168 -12.44 2.22 -4.36
CA ASP A 168 -11.96 1.86 -3.02
C ASP A 168 -10.55 1.24 -3.04
N SER A 169 -10.15 0.61 -4.15
CA SER A 169 -8.84 -0.07 -4.25
C SER A 169 -7.71 0.81 -4.76
N VAL A 170 -8.02 1.91 -5.45
CA VAL A 170 -7.03 2.76 -6.15
C VAL A 170 -6.57 3.95 -5.29
N VAL A 171 -7.35 4.34 -4.28
CA VAL A 171 -7.08 5.55 -3.47
C VAL A 171 -6.64 5.21 -2.03
N GLY A 172 -6.52 3.94 -1.68
CA GLY A 172 -6.36 3.49 -0.29
C GLY A 172 -7.71 3.49 0.44
N SER A 173 -7.75 2.97 1.67
CA SER A 173 -8.94 3.04 2.52
C SER A 173 -8.97 4.42 3.17
N PRO A 174 -9.91 5.31 2.81
CA PRO A 174 -9.92 6.68 3.32
C PRO A 174 -10.06 6.76 4.85
N ASP A 175 -10.59 5.71 5.49
CA ASP A 175 -10.77 5.58 6.93
C ASP A 175 -9.47 5.72 7.74
N TYR A 176 -8.32 5.41 7.13
CA TYR A 176 -6.98 5.45 7.76
C TYR A 176 -6.10 6.56 7.21
N MET A 177 -6.57 7.32 6.23
CA MET A 177 -5.76 8.29 5.50
C MET A 177 -5.62 9.59 6.30
N ALA A 178 -4.39 10.11 6.39
CA ALA A 178 -4.11 11.35 7.08
C ALA A 178 -4.77 12.56 6.36
N PRO A 179 -5.22 13.59 7.11
CA PRO A 179 -5.93 14.74 6.54
C PRO A 179 -5.13 15.50 5.49
N GLU A 180 -3.81 15.61 5.65
CA GLU A 180 -2.92 16.25 4.69
C GLU A 180 -2.86 15.50 3.37
N VAL A 181 -2.94 14.16 3.39
CA VAL A 181 -2.99 13.31 2.19
C VAL A 181 -4.32 13.50 1.46
N LEU A 182 -5.45 13.50 2.20
CA LEU A 182 -6.79 13.76 1.64
C LEU A 182 -6.89 15.13 0.99
N ARG A 183 -6.16 16.13 1.51
CA ARG A 183 -6.12 17.50 0.98
C ARG A 183 -5.08 17.71 -0.10
N GLY A 184 -4.31 16.67 -0.47
CA GLY A 184 -3.24 16.78 -1.47
C GLY A 184 -2.10 17.71 -1.06
N ARG A 185 -1.86 17.89 0.25
CA ARG A 185 -0.72 18.66 0.78
C ARG A 185 0.55 17.84 0.78
N GLU A 186 1.68 18.51 0.93
CA GLU A 186 2.95 17.84 1.18
C GLU A 186 2.90 17.08 2.51
N TYR A 187 3.46 15.87 2.53
CA TYR A 187 3.45 14.99 3.69
C TYR A 187 4.76 14.20 3.82
N GLY A 188 5.02 13.72 5.02
CA GLY A 188 6.18 12.89 5.35
C GLY A 188 5.78 11.59 6.02
N VAL A 189 6.68 10.99 6.79
CA VAL A 189 6.47 9.73 7.52
C VAL A 189 5.32 9.79 8.53
N SER A 190 4.91 10.99 8.96
CA SER A 190 3.83 11.22 9.92
C SER A 190 2.48 10.63 9.49
N VAL A 191 2.23 10.51 8.19
CA VAL A 191 0.96 9.97 7.66
C VAL A 191 0.77 8.49 8.02
N ASP A 192 1.86 7.73 8.10
CA ASP A 192 1.81 6.33 8.51
C ASP A 192 1.48 6.20 10.00
N TYR A 193 1.98 7.10 10.85
CA TYR A 193 1.64 7.12 12.27
C TYR A 193 0.20 7.56 12.52
N TRP A 194 -0.37 8.45 11.68
CA TRP A 194 -1.81 8.74 11.70
C TRP A 194 -2.63 7.48 11.45
N SER A 195 -2.29 6.72 10.41
CA SER A 195 -2.96 5.47 10.07
C SER A 195 -2.88 4.46 11.22
N LEU A 196 -1.72 4.31 11.87
CA LEU A 196 -1.57 3.45 13.06
C LEU A 196 -2.45 3.91 14.22
N GLY A 197 -2.63 5.22 14.42
CA GLY A 197 -3.57 5.77 15.40
C GLY A 197 -5.01 5.37 15.12
N CYS A 198 -5.43 5.42 13.84
CA CYS A 198 -6.76 4.97 13.43
C CYS A 198 -6.95 3.46 13.64
N ILE A 199 -5.92 2.65 13.35
CA ILE A 199 -5.93 1.21 13.57
C ILE A 199 -6.05 0.89 15.08
N LEU A 200 -5.28 1.58 15.92
CA LEU A 200 -5.37 1.41 17.37
C LEU A 200 -6.76 1.76 17.91
N TYR A 201 -7.36 2.85 17.42
CA TYR A 201 -8.73 3.19 17.77
C TYR A 201 -9.70 2.07 17.40
N GLU A 202 -9.58 1.51 16.19
CA GLU A 202 -10.41 0.40 15.74
C GLU A 202 -10.21 -0.86 16.59
N PHE A 203 -8.99 -1.17 17.06
CA PHE A 203 -8.75 -2.30 17.96
C PHE A 203 -9.56 -2.19 19.23
N LEU A 204 -9.70 -0.99 19.79
CA LEU A 204 -10.34 -0.74 21.08
C LEU A 204 -11.84 -0.45 20.96
N CYS A 205 -12.30 0.04 19.82
CA CYS A 205 -13.69 0.46 19.62
C CYS A 205 -14.47 -0.46 18.66
N GLY A 206 -13.78 -1.27 17.83
CA GLY A 206 -14.39 -2.18 16.86
C GLY A 206 -14.74 -1.52 15.51
N PHE A 207 -14.46 -0.23 15.33
CA PHE A 207 -14.67 0.53 14.10
C PHE A 207 -13.63 1.66 13.99
N PRO A 208 -13.27 2.11 12.76
CA PRO A 208 -12.30 3.19 12.58
C PRO A 208 -12.87 4.54 13.09
N PRO A 209 -12.00 5.48 13.56
CA PRO A 209 -12.44 6.76 14.14
C PRO A 209 -13.10 7.68 13.10
N PHE A 210 -12.77 7.50 11.84
CA PHE A 210 -13.31 8.28 10.73
C PHE A 210 -13.92 7.30 9.72
N SER A 211 -15.24 7.42 9.51
CA SER A 211 -15.94 6.63 8.50
C SER A 211 -16.97 7.50 7.81
N GLY A 212 -17.08 7.41 6.50
CA GLY A 212 -18.02 8.22 5.73
C GLY A 212 -18.33 7.60 4.37
N ALA A 213 -19.51 7.93 3.82
CA ALA A 213 -19.97 7.42 2.55
C ALA A 213 -19.17 7.96 1.33
N HIS A 214 -18.43 9.06 1.51
CA HIS A 214 -17.65 9.71 0.45
C HIS A 214 -16.34 10.30 0.99
N PRO A 215 -15.25 10.35 0.18
CA PRO A 215 -13.97 10.96 0.58
C PRO A 215 -14.09 12.40 1.10
N VAL A 216 -15.04 13.17 0.58
CA VAL A 216 -15.34 14.56 1.03
C VAL A 216 -15.83 14.61 2.48
N SER A 217 -16.53 13.58 2.97
CA SER A 217 -17.01 13.50 4.35
C SER A 217 -15.88 13.47 5.37
N TYR A 218 -14.73 12.87 5.02
CA TYR A 218 -13.55 12.76 5.89
C TYR A 218 -12.83 14.09 6.10
N THR A 219 -12.86 14.98 5.10
CA THR A 219 -12.20 16.28 5.21
C THR A 219 -12.90 17.22 6.21
N HIS A 220 -14.18 17.00 6.47
CA HIS A 220 -14.96 17.78 7.45
C HIS A 220 -14.84 17.24 8.88
N LEU A 221 -14.66 15.90 9.03
CA LEU A 221 -14.54 15.26 10.35
C LEU A 221 -13.18 15.50 11.03
N THR A 222 -12.17 15.91 10.27
CA THR A 222 -10.80 16.11 10.79
C THR A 222 -10.46 17.55 11.13
N LEU A 223 -11.41 18.49 11.05
CA LEU A 223 -11.20 19.89 11.44
C LEU A 223 -11.77 20.12 12.86
N PRO A 224 -10.96 20.61 13.81
CA PRO A 224 -11.52 21.38 14.90
C PRO A 224 -12.11 22.66 14.30
N THR A 225 -13.37 22.91 14.58
CA THR A 225 -14.04 24.19 14.38
C THR A 225 -13.36 25.28 15.19
#